data_443f46ae3343102e22b431542b457b2c
#
_entry.id   443f46ae3343102e22b431542b457b2c
#
_cell.length_a   1.000
_cell.length_b   1.000
_cell.length_c   1.000
_cell.angle_alpha   90.00
_cell.angle_beta   90.00
_cell.angle_gamma   90.00
#
_symmetry.space_group_name_H-M   'P 1'
#
loop_
_entity.id
_entity.type
_entity.pdbx_description
1 polymer ?
#
loop_
_entity_poly.entity_id
_entity_poly.type
_entity_poly.pdbx_seq_one_letter_code
_entity_poly.pdbx_strand_id
1 'polypeptide(L)'
;FLEKDAGYLSKFTDEDFSSEGVTIVSQQDAISDADVIFCVRMPDEDLINKIKSGACLVGLLNPFDNKDKLELLSKKGINAFSMELIPRSPRAQSMDVLSSQSNLAGYKAIINSASLYNKAMPMMMTAAGTIAPAKIFIMGVGVAGLQAIATAKRLGAVVSATDVRRAAGEQCESLGASFIMVDEEEDSEDSGGYAKEMSKDYQERQNKLI
;
A
#
# COMPACT_ATOMS: atom_id res chain seq x y z
N PHE A 1 -13.77 22.76 -5.39
CA PHE A 1 -13.79 22.97 -3.94
C PHE A 1 -12.91 21.94 -3.26
N LEU A 2 -12.25 22.32 -2.17
CA LEU A 2 -11.44 21.42 -1.34
C LEU A 2 -11.78 21.66 0.13
N GLU A 3 -11.92 20.58 0.89
CA GLU A 3 -12.04 20.64 2.34
C GLU A 3 -10.80 21.29 2.96
N LYS A 4 -11.02 22.19 3.93
CA LYS A 4 -9.95 22.82 4.67
C LYS A 4 -8.99 21.79 5.28
N ASP A 5 -7.70 22.07 5.24
CA ASP A 5 -6.62 21.22 5.76
C ASP A 5 -6.51 19.83 5.10
N ALA A 6 -7.20 19.57 3.96
CA ALA A 6 -7.20 18.24 3.32
C ALA A 6 -5.79 17.76 2.93
N GLY A 7 -4.90 18.65 2.53
CA GLY A 7 -3.51 18.32 2.16
C GLY A 7 -2.50 18.42 3.28
N TYR A 8 -2.86 18.86 4.48
CA TYR A 8 -1.93 19.22 5.56
C TYR A 8 -0.98 18.10 5.96
N LEU A 9 -1.47 16.88 6.12
CA LEU A 9 -0.63 15.73 6.47
C LEU A 9 0.35 15.32 5.37
N SER A 10 0.05 15.69 4.12
CA SER A 10 0.90 15.48 2.94
C SER A 10 1.79 16.69 2.64
N LYS A 11 1.80 17.70 3.51
CA LYS A 11 2.58 18.94 3.38
C LYS A 11 2.14 19.83 2.22
N PHE A 12 0.90 19.70 1.77
CA PHE A 12 0.23 20.64 0.89
C PHE A 12 -0.69 21.52 1.73
N THR A 13 -0.43 22.83 1.73
CA THR A 13 -1.21 23.79 2.51
C THR A 13 -2.45 24.25 1.75
N ASP A 14 -3.42 24.84 2.45
CA ASP A 14 -4.58 25.45 1.81
C ASP A 14 -4.19 26.59 0.86
N GLU A 15 -3.09 27.31 1.17
CA GLU A 15 -2.52 28.36 0.32
C GLU A 15 -1.97 27.79 -0.99
N ASP A 16 -1.30 26.61 -0.95
CA ASP A 16 -0.82 25.94 -2.17
C ASP A 16 -1.97 25.64 -3.12
N PHE A 17 -3.07 25.10 -2.59
CA PHE A 17 -4.27 24.82 -3.38
C PHE A 17 -4.96 26.10 -3.87
N SER A 18 -5.06 27.10 -3.02
CA SER A 18 -5.72 28.38 -3.37
C SER A 18 -4.95 29.13 -4.47
N SER A 19 -3.62 29.02 -4.49
CA SER A 19 -2.77 29.62 -5.55
C SER A 19 -3.03 29.01 -6.93
N GLU A 20 -3.49 27.74 -6.96
CA GLU A 20 -3.91 27.03 -8.17
C GLU A 20 -5.41 27.21 -8.50
N GLY A 21 -6.08 28.14 -7.83
CA GLY A 21 -7.49 28.51 -8.09
C GLY A 21 -8.51 27.60 -7.40
N VAL A 22 -8.11 26.78 -6.43
CA VAL A 22 -9.01 25.93 -5.66
C VAL A 22 -9.66 26.74 -4.54
N THR A 23 -10.98 26.65 -4.40
CA THR A 23 -11.71 27.27 -3.28
C THR A 23 -11.72 26.35 -2.08
N ILE A 24 -11.16 26.83 -0.96
CA ILE A 24 -11.16 26.10 0.31
C ILE A 24 -12.46 26.37 1.06
N VAL A 25 -13.12 25.29 1.49
CA VAL A 25 -14.45 25.35 2.12
C VAL A 25 -14.54 24.37 3.31
N SER A 26 -15.66 24.38 4.01
CA SER A 26 -15.94 23.33 5.00
C SER A 26 -16.17 21.97 4.32
N GLN A 27 -15.96 20.88 5.04
CA GLN A 27 -16.22 19.52 4.52
C GLN A 27 -17.65 19.40 3.97
N GLN A 28 -18.63 19.97 4.66
CA GLN A 28 -20.02 19.92 4.25
C GLN A 28 -20.25 20.67 2.93
N ASP A 29 -19.67 21.86 2.78
CA ASP A 29 -19.83 22.68 1.57
C ASP A 29 -19.10 22.05 0.37
N ALA A 30 -18.00 21.32 0.63
CA ALA A 30 -17.27 20.62 -0.42
C ALA A 30 -18.10 19.52 -1.10
N ILE A 31 -19.06 18.92 -0.41
CA ILE A 31 -19.77 17.72 -0.88
C ILE A 31 -21.26 17.94 -1.21
N SER A 32 -21.93 18.90 -0.57
CA SER A 32 -23.40 19.00 -0.59
C SER A 32 -24.00 19.23 -1.98
N ASP A 33 -23.30 19.94 -2.86
CA ASP A 33 -23.74 20.23 -4.23
C ASP A 33 -22.75 19.72 -5.31
N ALA A 34 -21.79 18.91 -4.93
CA ALA A 34 -20.78 18.39 -5.85
C ALA A 34 -21.35 17.30 -6.78
N ASP A 35 -21.02 17.39 -8.08
CA ASP A 35 -21.34 16.33 -9.05
C ASP A 35 -20.36 15.17 -8.97
N VAL A 36 -19.10 15.47 -8.67
CA VAL A 36 -18.02 14.48 -8.50
C VAL A 36 -17.27 14.76 -7.21
N ILE A 37 -17.15 13.75 -6.38
CA ILE A 37 -16.47 13.81 -5.09
C ILE A 37 -15.29 12.88 -5.12
N PHE A 38 -14.10 13.39 -4.85
CA PHE A 38 -12.91 12.58 -4.59
C PHE A 38 -12.69 12.48 -3.09
N CYS A 39 -12.50 11.27 -2.59
CA CYS A 39 -12.19 11.01 -1.19
C CYS A 39 -11.03 10.02 -1.06
N VAL A 40 -10.25 10.15 0.03
CA VAL A 40 -9.16 9.21 0.31
C VAL A 40 -9.71 7.87 0.81
N ARG A 41 -10.77 7.92 1.62
CA ARG A 41 -11.41 6.72 2.20
C ARG A 41 -12.92 6.83 2.11
N MET A 42 -13.60 5.68 2.31
CA MET A 42 -15.05 5.62 2.43
C MET A 42 -15.53 6.63 3.49
N PRO A 43 -16.41 7.58 3.12
CA PRO A 43 -17.02 8.51 4.08
C PRO A 43 -17.85 7.78 5.16
N ASP A 44 -18.09 8.45 6.27
CA ASP A 44 -19.07 7.98 7.25
C ASP A 44 -20.52 8.18 6.74
N GLU A 45 -21.49 7.58 7.44
CA GLU A 45 -22.88 7.62 7.03
C GLU A 45 -23.46 9.04 7.06
N ASP A 46 -23.05 9.85 8.02
CA ASP A 46 -23.51 11.24 8.14
C ASP A 46 -23.09 12.07 6.94
N LEU A 47 -21.87 11.84 6.46
CA LEU A 47 -21.34 12.49 5.27
C LEU A 47 -22.02 11.99 3.99
N ILE A 48 -22.18 10.64 3.86
CA ILE A 48 -22.91 10.04 2.74
C ILE A 48 -24.33 10.62 2.64
N ASN A 49 -24.99 10.83 3.77
CA ASN A 49 -26.36 11.38 3.81
C ASN A 49 -26.46 12.81 3.28
N LYS A 50 -25.36 13.56 3.23
CA LYS A 50 -25.29 14.94 2.71
C LYS A 50 -24.98 14.99 1.22
N ILE A 51 -24.52 13.90 0.62
CA ILE A 51 -24.22 13.84 -0.83
C ILE A 51 -25.54 13.86 -1.61
N LYS A 52 -25.59 14.66 -2.66
CA LYS A 52 -26.76 14.73 -3.53
C LYS A 52 -26.94 13.47 -4.37
N SER A 53 -28.18 13.11 -4.68
CA SER A 53 -28.49 12.02 -5.60
C SER A 53 -27.91 12.29 -6.99
N GLY A 54 -27.42 11.23 -7.64
CA GLY A 54 -26.79 11.31 -8.97
C GLY A 54 -25.30 11.68 -8.96
N ALA A 55 -24.73 12.07 -7.83
CA ALA A 55 -23.31 12.37 -7.72
C ALA A 55 -22.44 11.12 -7.94
N CYS A 56 -21.18 11.36 -8.34
CA CYS A 56 -20.14 10.33 -8.41
C CYS A 56 -19.22 10.43 -7.20
N LEU A 57 -19.00 9.33 -6.49
CA LEU A 57 -18.03 9.22 -5.39
C LEU A 57 -16.87 8.34 -5.84
N VAL A 58 -15.64 8.86 -5.80
CA VAL A 58 -14.42 8.18 -6.25
C VAL A 58 -13.40 8.14 -5.11
N GLY A 59 -12.89 6.97 -4.76
CA GLY A 59 -11.91 6.84 -3.68
C GLY A 59 -11.56 5.42 -3.34
N LEU A 60 -10.78 5.25 -2.26
CA LEU A 60 -10.52 3.96 -1.63
C LEU A 60 -11.70 3.60 -0.73
N LEU A 61 -12.67 2.88 -1.29
CA LEU A 61 -13.96 2.65 -0.63
C LEU A 61 -14.02 1.35 0.18
N ASN A 62 -13.02 0.48 0.03
CA ASN A 62 -12.94 -0.84 0.67
C ASN A 62 -14.27 -1.60 0.59
N PRO A 63 -14.72 -1.96 -0.63
CA PRO A 63 -16.10 -2.40 -0.89
C PRO A 63 -16.47 -3.69 -0.20
N PHE A 64 -15.51 -4.56 0.07
CA PHE A 64 -15.77 -5.87 0.71
C PHE A 64 -16.11 -5.75 2.20
N ASP A 65 -15.54 -4.74 2.88
CA ASP A 65 -15.78 -4.51 4.32
C ASP A 65 -16.85 -3.43 4.60
N ASN A 66 -17.26 -2.67 3.57
CA ASN A 66 -18.21 -1.55 3.72
C ASN A 66 -19.53 -1.80 2.98
N LYS A 67 -20.06 -3.02 3.01
CA LYS A 67 -21.29 -3.40 2.29
C LYS A 67 -22.48 -2.53 2.66
N ASP A 68 -22.69 -2.26 3.95
CA ASP A 68 -23.81 -1.43 4.43
C ASP A 68 -23.75 -0.01 3.86
N LYS A 69 -22.56 0.59 3.81
CA LYS A 69 -22.37 1.91 3.23
C LYS A 69 -22.56 1.92 1.71
N LEU A 70 -22.16 0.85 1.02
CA LEU A 70 -22.43 0.69 -0.42
C LEU A 70 -23.94 0.58 -0.70
N GLU A 71 -24.69 -0.13 0.14
CA GLU A 71 -26.13 -0.17 0.05
C GLU A 71 -26.75 1.21 0.27
N LEU A 72 -26.25 1.99 1.23
CA LEU A 72 -26.70 3.35 1.47
C LEU A 72 -26.43 4.25 0.25
N LEU A 73 -25.23 4.19 -0.32
CA LEU A 73 -24.88 4.92 -1.56
C LEU A 73 -25.83 4.56 -2.70
N SER A 74 -26.10 3.27 -2.89
CA SER A 74 -27.03 2.76 -3.91
C SER A 74 -28.45 3.28 -3.68
N LYS A 75 -28.98 3.18 -2.46
CA LYS A 75 -30.31 3.69 -2.09
C LYS A 75 -30.46 5.20 -2.35
N LYS A 76 -29.38 5.95 -2.21
CA LYS A 76 -29.34 7.39 -2.50
C LYS A 76 -29.11 7.73 -3.98
N GLY A 77 -28.89 6.72 -4.83
CA GLY A 77 -28.59 6.92 -6.25
C GLY A 77 -27.22 7.53 -6.51
N ILE A 78 -26.23 7.28 -5.64
CA ILE A 78 -24.87 7.77 -5.79
C ILE A 78 -24.06 6.72 -6.56
N ASN A 79 -23.31 7.14 -7.59
CA ASN A 79 -22.43 6.28 -8.37
C ASN A 79 -21.07 6.17 -7.67
N ALA A 80 -20.75 5.00 -7.12
CA ALA A 80 -19.50 4.76 -6.39
C ALA A 80 -18.44 4.09 -7.27
N PHE A 81 -17.24 4.66 -7.32
CA PHE A 81 -16.07 4.13 -8.01
C PHE A 81 -14.98 3.81 -7.00
N SER A 82 -14.78 2.52 -6.75
CA SER A 82 -13.73 2.04 -5.83
C SER A 82 -12.43 1.89 -6.59
N MET A 83 -11.41 2.66 -6.20
CA MET A 83 -10.11 2.68 -6.85
C MET A 83 -9.35 1.34 -6.67
N GLU A 84 -9.68 0.55 -5.66
CA GLU A 84 -9.15 -0.80 -5.45
C GLU A 84 -9.56 -1.79 -6.53
N LEU A 85 -10.66 -1.50 -7.25
CA LEU A 85 -11.19 -2.37 -8.29
C LEU A 85 -10.73 -1.98 -9.70
N ILE A 86 -9.83 -1.01 -9.83
CA ILE A 86 -9.23 -0.67 -11.12
C ILE A 86 -8.47 -1.88 -11.67
N PRO A 87 -8.76 -2.32 -12.91
CA PRO A 87 -8.14 -3.51 -13.48
C PRO A 87 -6.63 -3.31 -13.65
N ARG A 88 -5.86 -4.37 -13.41
CA ARG A 88 -4.40 -4.38 -13.59
C ARG A 88 -4.04 -4.57 -15.06
N SER A 89 -4.22 -3.54 -15.83
CA SER A 89 -3.81 -3.49 -17.24
C SER A 89 -2.72 -2.44 -17.44
N PRO A 90 -1.88 -2.54 -18.47
CA PRO A 90 -0.84 -1.53 -18.74
C PRO A 90 -1.39 -0.10 -18.83
N ARG A 91 -2.59 0.06 -19.36
CA ARG A 91 -3.25 1.37 -19.48
C ARG A 91 -3.66 1.95 -18.13
N ALA A 92 -3.99 1.10 -17.16
CA ALA A 92 -4.48 1.51 -15.85
C ALA A 92 -3.37 1.67 -14.79
N GLN A 93 -2.11 1.30 -15.11
CA GLN A 93 -1.00 1.37 -14.15
C GLN A 93 -0.77 2.77 -13.58
N SER A 94 -1.01 3.82 -14.34
CA SER A 94 -0.90 5.21 -13.85
C SER A 94 -1.96 5.58 -12.81
N MET A 95 -3.01 4.78 -12.69
CA MET A 95 -4.11 4.95 -11.74
C MET A 95 -4.08 3.92 -10.60
N ASP A 96 -3.02 3.08 -10.50
CA ASP A 96 -2.89 2.02 -9.51
C ASP A 96 -2.54 2.59 -8.13
N VAL A 97 -3.57 2.98 -7.41
CA VAL A 97 -3.46 3.51 -6.04
C VAL A 97 -3.00 2.45 -5.04
N LEU A 98 -3.28 1.16 -5.29
CA LEU A 98 -2.85 0.08 -4.39
C LEU A 98 -1.33 -0.06 -4.43
N SER A 99 -0.72 -0.05 -5.61
CA SER A 99 0.73 -0.13 -5.75
C SER A 99 1.43 1.08 -5.13
N SER A 100 0.91 2.30 -5.32
CA SER A 100 1.51 3.49 -4.71
C SER A 100 1.46 3.44 -3.18
N GLN A 101 0.35 3.01 -2.59
CA GLN A 101 0.22 2.88 -1.13
C GLN A 101 1.03 1.69 -0.58
N SER A 102 1.08 0.57 -1.30
CA SER A 102 1.90 -0.59 -0.91
C SER A 102 3.39 -0.24 -0.89
N ASN A 103 3.85 0.57 -1.84
CA ASN A 103 5.23 1.07 -1.87
C ASN A 103 5.56 1.86 -0.58
N LEU A 104 4.70 2.82 -0.22
CA LEU A 104 4.85 3.59 1.02
C LEU A 104 4.76 2.71 2.27
N ALA A 105 3.89 1.69 2.26
CA ALA A 105 3.75 0.75 3.37
C ALA A 105 5.06 -0.04 3.57
N GLY A 106 5.67 -0.55 2.51
CA GLY A 106 6.96 -1.24 2.56
C GLY A 106 8.08 -0.38 3.12
N TYR A 107 8.18 0.87 2.65
CA TYR A 107 9.11 1.85 3.22
C TYR A 107 8.86 2.06 4.72
N LYS A 108 7.62 2.37 5.10
CA LYS A 108 7.25 2.67 6.49
C LYS A 108 7.48 1.49 7.42
N ALA A 109 7.22 0.27 6.97
CA ALA A 109 7.46 -0.94 7.75
C ALA A 109 8.93 -1.05 8.19
N ILE A 110 9.88 -0.79 7.29
CA ILE A 110 11.31 -0.82 7.63
C ILE A 110 11.71 0.33 8.54
N ILE A 111 11.20 1.53 8.32
CA ILE A 111 11.50 2.68 9.21
C ILE A 111 10.97 2.43 10.62
N ASN A 112 9.76 1.90 10.76
CA ASN A 112 9.21 1.53 12.06
C ASN A 112 10.03 0.41 12.72
N SER A 113 10.42 -0.62 11.96
CA SER A 113 11.27 -1.69 12.45
C SER A 113 12.63 -1.17 12.92
N ALA A 114 13.24 -0.24 12.17
CA ALA A 114 14.50 0.40 12.56
C ALA A 114 14.36 1.21 13.86
N SER A 115 13.24 1.88 14.05
CA SER A 115 12.94 2.64 15.27
C SER A 115 12.75 1.75 16.50
N LEU A 116 12.19 0.55 16.31
CA LEU A 116 11.95 -0.42 17.38
C LEU A 116 13.15 -1.34 17.65
N TYR A 117 14.08 -1.44 16.71
CA TYR A 117 15.24 -2.30 16.82
C TYR A 117 16.32 -1.63 17.67
N ASN A 118 16.65 -2.23 18.80
CA ASN A 118 17.58 -1.67 19.82
C ASN A 118 19.07 -1.73 19.43
N LYS A 119 19.38 -1.95 18.12
CA LYS A 119 20.74 -2.00 17.59
C LYS A 119 20.83 -1.23 16.29
N ALA A 120 22.06 -1.03 15.78
CA ALA A 120 22.27 -0.38 14.49
C ALA A 120 21.81 -1.27 13.32
N MET A 121 21.25 -0.66 12.28
CA MET A 121 20.92 -1.36 11.04
C MET A 121 22.17 -1.73 10.23
N PRO A 122 23.11 -0.79 9.97
CA PRO A 122 24.33 -1.09 9.24
C PRO A 122 25.39 -1.75 10.14
N MET A 123 26.36 -2.39 9.50
CA MET A 123 27.60 -2.73 10.17
C MET A 123 28.31 -1.44 10.61
N MET A 124 28.77 -1.39 11.85
CA MET A 124 29.55 -0.27 12.38
C MET A 124 30.89 -0.80 12.88
N MET A 125 31.97 -0.12 12.53
CA MET A 125 33.33 -0.49 12.88
C MET A 125 34.05 0.71 13.50
N THR A 126 34.61 0.49 14.70
CA THR A 126 35.43 1.47 15.40
C THR A 126 36.67 0.78 15.97
N ALA A 127 37.62 1.55 16.49
CA ALA A 127 38.75 0.99 17.21
C ALA A 127 38.35 0.15 18.44
N ALA A 128 37.17 0.40 18.99
CA ALA A 128 36.59 -0.36 20.12
C ALA A 128 35.94 -1.70 19.72
N GLY A 129 35.74 -1.95 18.44
CA GLY A 129 35.15 -3.19 17.95
C GLY A 129 34.18 -2.99 16.79
N THR A 130 33.53 -4.11 16.42
CA THR A 130 32.59 -4.17 15.29
C THR A 130 31.20 -4.59 15.76
N ILE A 131 30.19 -3.85 15.31
CA ILE A 131 28.78 -4.24 15.45
C ILE A 131 28.35 -4.85 14.12
N ALA A 132 27.87 -6.09 14.16
CA ALA A 132 27.34 -6.76 12.98
C ALA A 132 26.05 -6.06 12.47
N PRO A 133 25.80 -6.06 11.16
CA PRO A 133 24.59 -5.47 10.61
C PRO A 133 23.34 -6.24 11.04
N ALA A 134 22.22 -5.55 11.06
CA ALA A 134 20.91 -6.19 11.28
C ALA A 134 20.64 -7.21 10.18
N LYS A 135 20.06 -8.35 10.55
CA LYS A 135 19.52 -9.34 9.62
C LYS A 135 18.01 -9.16 9.55
N ILE A 136 17.50 -8.93 8.35
CA ILE A 136 16.06 -8.71 8.10
C ILE A 136 15.56 -9.79 7.16
N PHE A 137 14.48 -10.43 7.56
CA PHE A 137 13.77 -11.39 6.74
C PHE A 137 12.42 -10.79 6.32
N ILE A 138 12.11 -10.82 5.02
CA ILE A 138 10.90 -10.22 4.44
C ILE A 138 10.06 -11.33 3.83
N MET A 139 8.82 -11.42 4.25
CA MET A 139 7.84 -12.39 3.76
C MET A 139 6.92 -11.70 2.75
N GLY A 140 7.01 -12.15 1.49
CA GLY A 140 6.31 -11.57 0.35
C GLY A 140 7.16 -10.53 -0.40
N VAL A 141 7.38 -10.78 -1.70
CA VAL A 141 8.20 -9.95 -2.60
C VAL A 141 7.31 -9.29 -3.66
N GLY A 142 6.13 -8.79 -3.22
CA GLY A 142 5.31 -7.87 -4.02
C GLY A 142 5.80 -6.43 -3.91
N VAL A 143 4.99 -5.47 -4.34
CA VAL A 143 5.37 -4.03 -4.33
C VAL A 143 5.86 -3.57 -2.96
N ALA A 144 5.14 -3.92 -1.88
CA ALA A 144 5.55 -3.58 -0.52
C ALA A 144 6.87 -4.27 -0.12
N GLY A 145 7.00 -5.56 -0.41
CA GLY A 145 8.20 -6.34 -0.09
C GLY A 145 9.44 -5.85 -0.83
N LEU A 146 9.33 -5.57 -2.12
CA LEU A 146 10.43 -5.01 -2.92
C LEU A 146 10.89 -3.66 -2.37
N GLN A 147 9.95 -2.78 -2.00
CA GLN A 147 10.31 -1.51 -1.39
C GLN A 147 10.91 -1.68 0.00
N ALA A 148 10.42 -2.64 0.78
CA ALA A 148 11.00 -2.97 2.09
C ALA A 148 12.44 -3.47 1.93
N ILE A 149 12.70 -4.39 0.98
CA ILE A 149 14.05 -4.87 0.64
C ILE A 149 14.95 -3.68 0.30
N ALA A 150 14.55 -2.84 -0.64
CA ALA A 150 15.31 -1.69 -1.09
C ALA A 150 15.63 -0.73 0.07
N THR A 151 14.66 -0.47 0.96
CA THR A 151 14.82 0.40 2.12
C THR A 151 15.78 -0.20 3.14
N ALA A 152 15.61 -1.47 3.50
CA ALA A 152 16.47 -2.18 4.45
C ALA A 152 17.92 -2.27 3.95
N LYS A 153 18.13 -2.52 2.66
CA LYS A 153 19.45 -2.52 2.03
C LYS A 153 20.12 -1.14 2.11
N ARG A 154 19.36 -0.06 1.84
CA ARG A 154 19.89 1.32 1.98
C ARG A 154 20.26 1.67 3.41
N LEU A 155 19.58 1.10 4.41
CA LEU A 155 19.96 1.24 5.81
C LEU A 155 21.13 0.36 6.21
N GLY A 156 21.68 -0.46 5.31
CA GLY A 156 22.86 -1.27 5.53
C GLY A 156 22.60 -2.63 6.17
N ALA A 157 21.34 -3.09 6.22
CA ALA A 157 21.00 -4.41 6.72
C ALA A 157 21.40 -5.53 5.74
N VAL A 158 21.61 -6.73 6.25
CA VAL A 158 21.63 -7.98 5.48
C VAL A 158 20.20 -8.46 5.32
N VAL A 159 19.74 -8.58 4.08
CA VAL A 159 18.34 -8.86 3.77
C VAL A 159 18.20 -10.21 3.08
N SER A 160 17.28 -11.02 3.57
CA SER A 160 16.74 -12.20 2.89
C SER A 160 15.22 -12.08 2.77
N ALA A 161 14.65 -12.68 1.73
CA ALA A 161 13.22 -12.63 1.51
C ALA A 161 12.70 -13.94 0.92
N THR A 162 11.40 -14.18 1.05
CA THR A 162 10.69 -15.31 0.48
C THR A 162 9.42 -14.86 -0.21
N ASP A 163 9.05 -15.55 -1.28
CA ASP A 163 7.76 -15.44 -1.95
C ASP A 163 7.37 -16.80 -2.47
N VAL A 164 6.10 -17.07 -2.65
CA VAL A 164 5.63 -18.32 -3.25
C VAL A 164 5.82 -18.31 -4.77
N ARG A 165 5.91 -17.13 -5.39
CA ARG A 165 6.13 -16.93 -6.81
C ARG A 165 7.61 -16.96 -7.15
N ARG A 166 8.04 -17.93 -7.94
CA ARG A 166 9.44 -18.06 -8.38
C ARG A 166 9.96 -16.83 -9.13
N ALA A 167 9.09 -16.22 -9.96
CA ALA A 167 9.41 -15.00 -10.70
C ALA A 167 9.81 -13.80 -9.82
N ALA A 168 9.39 -13.78 -8.54
CA ALA A 168 9.77 -12.75 -7.60
C ALA A 168 11.24 -12.83 -7.15
N GLY A 169 11.88 -13.98 -7.33
CA GLY A 169 13.28 -14.22 -6.93
C GLY A 169 14.27 -13.30 -7.65
N GLU A 170 14.17 -13.20 -8.97
CA GLU A 170 15.03 -12.34 -9.78
C GLU A 170 14.94 -10.87 -9.33
N GLN A 171 13.73 -10.39 -9.05
CA GLN A 171 13.54 -9.01 -8.55
C GLN A 171 14.14 -8.82 -7.15
N CYS A 172 14.01 -9.82 -6.27
CA CYS A 172 14.62 -9.82 -4.93
C CYS A 172 16.14 -9.73 -5.03
N GLU A 173 16.76 -10.58 -5.82
CA GLU A 173 18.20 -10.66 -6.02
C GLU A 173 18.78 -9.41 -6.68
N SER A 174 18.05 -8.82 -7.63
CA SER A 174 18.45 -7.55 -8.27
C SER A 174 18.56 -6.38 -7.30
N LEU A 175 17.82 -6.44 -6.18
CA LEU A 175 17.94 -5.48 -5.07
C LEU A 175 19.04 -5.84 -4.07
N GLY A 176 19.78 -6.94 -4.29
CA GLY A 176 20.88 -7.39 -3.46
C GLY A 176 20.45 -8.13 -2.19
N ALA A 177 19.26 -8.69 -2.15
CA ALA A 177 18.80 -9.58 -1.09
C ALA A 177 18.94 -11.05 -1.50
N SER A 178 19.02 -11.96 -0.53
CA SER A 178 18.98 -13.40 -0.78
C SER A 178 17.55 -13.89 -0.87
N PHE A 179 17.21 -14.59 -1.95
CA PHE A 179 15.90 -15.20 -2.10
C PHE A 179 15.89 -16.62 -1.54
N ILE A 180 14.92 -16.92 -0.68
CA ILE A 180 14.73 -18.21 -0.02
C ILE A 180 13.38 -18.78 -0.47
N MET A 181 13.39 -19.93 -1.12
CA MET A 181 12.19 -20.56 -1.66
C MET A 181 12.27 -22.07 -1.53
N VAL A 182 11.15 -22.73 -1.34
CA VAL A 182 11.02 -24.19 -1.45
C VAL A 182 11.13 -24.57 -2.92
N ASP A 183 12.00 -25.54 -3.25
CA ASP A 183 12.13 -26.05 -4.62
C ASP A 183 10.90 -26.88 -4.99
N GLU A 184 9.97 -26.27 -5.71
CA GLU A 184 8.81 -26.92 -6.31
C GLU A 184 8.31 -26.22 -7.57
N GLU A 185 7.64 -27.04 -8.43
CA GLU A 185 7.04 -26.61 -9.70
C GLU A 185 5.54 -26.26 -9.59
N GLU A 186 5.01 -26.03 -8.37
CA GLU A 186 3.60 -25.60 -8.24
C GLU A 186 3.40 -24.20 -8.79
N ASP A 187 2.40 -24.06 -9.68
CA ASP A 187 1.98 -22.75 -10.23
C ASP A 187 1.30 -21.95 -9.11
N SER A 188 2.02 -20.96 -8.60
CA SER A 188 1.68 -20.16 -7.42
C SER A 188 1.08 -18.80 -7.73
N GLU A 189 0.81 -18.50 -9.02
CA GLU A 189 0.20 -17.24 -9.44
C GLU A 189 -1.25 -17.44 -9.92
N ASP A 190 -2.11 -16.47 -9.61
CA ASP A 190 -3.41 -16.35 -10.24
C ASP A 190 -3.32 -15.54 -11.55
N SER A 191 -4.43 -15.46 -12.29
CA SER A 191 -4.51 -14.69 -13.55
C SER A 191 -4.26 -13.19 -13.38
N GLY A 192 -4.25 -12.67 -12.16
CA GLY A 192 -3.96 -11.28 -11.81
C GLY A 192 -2.53 -11.04 -11.31
N GLY A 193 -1.66 -12.08 -11.28
CA GLY A 193 -0.29 -11.99 -10.77
C GLY A 193 -0.19 -11.96 -9.25
N TYR A 194 -1.27 -12.32 -8.55
CA TYR A 194 -1.27 -12.49 -7.10
C TYR A 194 -0.85 -13.91 -6.71
N ALA A 195 -0.25 -14.02 -5.52
CA ALA A 195 0.06 -15.32 -4.94
C ALA A 195 -1.23 -16.09 -4.61
N LYS A 196 -1.28 -17.37 -5.00
CA LYS A 196 -2.32 -18.30 -4.58
C LYS A 196 -2.04 -18.82 -3.17
N GLU A 197 -3.09 -19.28 -2.50
CA GLU A 197 -2.95 -20.02 -1.24
C GLU A 197 -2.28 -21.37 -1.53
N MET A 198 -1.13 -21.60 -0.89
CA MET A 198 -0.31 -22.81 -1.07
C MET A 198 -0.84 -23.97 -0.24
N SER A 199 -0.54 -25.19 -0.69
CA SER A 199 -0.88 -26.42 0.04
C SER A 199 -0.28 -26.44 1.46
N LYS A 200 -0.90 -27.18 2.38
CA LYS A 200 -0.37 -27.33 3.75
C LYS A 200 1.03 -27.94 3.77
N ASP A 201 1.32 -28.87 2.88
CA ASP A 201 2.63 -29.49 2.75
C ASP A 201 3.70 -28.48 2.31
N TYR A 202 3.38 -27.61 1.35
CA TYR A 202 4.25 -26.50 0.97
C TYR A 202 4.52 -25.56 2.16
N GLN A 203 3.47 -25.16 2.89
CA GLN A 203 3.60 -24.31 4.07
C GLN A 203 4.49 -24.95 5.16
N GLU A 204 4.35 -26.24 5.39
CA GLU A 204 5.20 -26.96 6.36
C GLU A 204 6.67 -27.02 5.92
N ARG A 205 6.94 -27.21 4.62
CA ARG A 205 8.30 -27.18 4.07
C ARG A 205 8.89 -25.77 4.09
N GLN A 206 8.11 -24.78 3.77
CA GLN A 206 8.51 -23.36 3.87
C GLN A 206 8.87 -23.00 5.31
N ASN A 207 8.04 -23.39 6.28
CA ASN A 207 8.30 -23.15 7.71
C ASN A 207 9.56 -23.85 8.24
N LYS A 208 9.96 -24.98 7.64
CA LYS A 208 11.21 -25.66 8.00
C LYS A 208 12.44 -25.02 7.36
N LEU A 209 12.26 -24.36 6.23
CA LEU A 209 13.33 -23.70 5.47
C LEU A 209 13.69 -22.33 6.04
N ILE A 210 12.68 -21.63 6.60
CA ILE A 210 12.80 -20.31 7.23
C ILE A 210 13.21 -20.44 8.70
#